data_fc6f9dddc53bc6250310c2a85e237138
#
_entry.id   fc6f9dddc53bc6250310c2a85e237138
#
_cell.length_a   1.000
_cell.length_b   1.000
_cell.length_c   1.000
_cell.angle_alpha   90.00
_cell.angle_beta   90.00
_cell.angle_gamma   90.00
#
_symmetry.space_group_name_H-M   'P 1'
#
loop_
_entity.id
_entity.type
_entity.pdbx_description
1 polymer ?
#
loop_
_entity_poly.entity_id
_entity_poly.type
_entity_poly.pdbx_seq_one_letter_code
_entity_poly.pdbx_strand_id
1 'polypeptide(L)'
;MRHLFISLVLFGSIFFSACTNGHSDSISEKEYLSNPDEGVQTGGVKLIPIETPVGKFNVWVKRIGNNPKIKVLLLHGGPAMTHEYMECFENFFPKEGIEFYEYDQLGSYYSDQPKDSSLWTTEHFVEEVEQVRKALKLDNTNFYLLGHSWGGILAIEYALKYQQNLKGLIISNMTASIPKYEKYNNTVLRPQMRKTLVDSLTMYEQKNDLKNPVYTDLVMNEFYKKHICRLPEWPDPLLRAFKHLNEEVYVMMQGPSEFKVGGRLLTWDRWNDMKNITVPTLTIGAKYDTMNPEEMEEMSKMVKRGRYLYCTNGSHCDFWDDQQTYFNGLIKFIKDVDAGK
;
A
#
# COMPACT_ATOMS: atom_id res chain seq x y z
N MET A 1 32.58 23.60 -74.35
CA MET A 1 31.27 23.06 -74.32
C MET A 1 31.20 21.98 -73.24
N ARG A 2 30.66 22.32 -72.12
CA ARG A 2 30.53 21.40 -70.95
C ARG A 2 29.05 20.95 -70.82
N HIS A 3 28.81 19.67 -71.01
CA HIS A 3 27.48 19.09 -70.77
C HIS A 3 27.26 18.80 -69.27
N LEU A 4 26.23 19.42 -68.76
CA LEU A 4 25.77 19.24 -67.36
C LEU A 4 24.76 18.09 -67.36
N PHE A 5 25.07 16.97 -66.69
CA PHE A 5 24.12 15.89 -66.40
C PHE A 5 23.43 16.19 -65.10
N ILE A 6 22.11 16.37 -65.16
CA ILE A 6 21.26 16.48 -63.98
C ILE A 6 20.70 15.09 -63.71
N SER A 7 21.16 14.46 -62.61
CA SER A 7 20.55 13.22 -62.11
C SER A 7 19.38 13.53 -61.20
N LEU A 8 18.21 13.10 -61.63
CA LEU A 8 16.97 13.19 -60.89
C LEU A 8 16.89 12.02 -59.92
N VAL A 9 17.01 12.28 -58.60
CA VAL A 9 16.84 11.28 -57.55
C VAL A 9 15.36 11.30 -57.14
N LEU A 10 14.61 10.25 -57.51
CA LEU A 10 13.29 10.01 -57.01
C LEU A 10 13.38 9.50 -55.56
N PHE A 11 12.93 10.30 -54.61
CA PHE A 11 12.66 9.85 -53.25
C PHE A 11 11.26 9.17 -53.21
N GLY A 12 11.28 7.86 -53.19
CA GLY A 12 10.08 7.06 -52.89
C GLY A 12 9.74 7.17 -51.41
N SER A 13 8.66 7.90 -51.10
CA SER A 13 8.09 7.94 -49.75
C SER A 13 7.37 6.62 -49.46
N ILE A 14 7.98 5.79 -48.66
CA ILE A 14 7.32 4.57 -48.12
C ILE A 14 6.46 5.04 -46.96
N PHE A 15 5.14 5.12 -47.17
CA PHE A 15 4.18 5.27 -46.10
C PHE A 15 4.06 3.95 -45.35
N PHE A 16 4.67 3.88 -44.16
CA PHE A 16 4.30 2.87 -43.20
C PHE A 16 2.92 3.21 -42.61
N SER A 17 1.89 2.52 -43.08
CA SER A 17 0.59 2.53 -42.45
C SER A 17 0.68 1.65 -41.22
N ALA A 18 0.92 2.27 -40.06
CA ALA A 18 0.79 1.57 -38.78
C ALA A 18 -0.70 1.47 -38.45
N CYS A 19 -1.30 0.32 -38.75
CA CYS A 19 -2.60 -0.04 -38.19
C CYS A 19 -2.45 -0.28 -36.70
N THR A 20 -2.70 0.72 -35.90
CA THR A 20 -2.97 0.56 -34.47
C THR A 20 -4.49 0.64 -34.25
N ASN A 21 -5.19 -0.45 -34.51
CA ASN A 21 -6.52 -0.66 -33.97
C ASN A 21 -6.37 -1.24 -32.54
N GLY A 22 -5.97 -0.37 -31.61
CA GLY A 22 -6.16 -0.57 -30.19
C GLY A 22 -7.22 0.44 -29.76
N HIS A 23 -8.45 0.01 -29.58
CA HIS A 23 -9.40 0.80 -28.78
C HIS A 23 -8.91 0.69 -27.34
N SER A 24 -7.96 1.56 -26.95
CA SER A 24 -7.83 1.90 -25.54
C SER A 24 -8.98 2.89 -25.28
N ASP A 25 -9.91 2.51 -24.40
CA ASP A 25 -10.83 3.47 -23.74
C ASP A 25 -9.98 4.42 -22.88
N SER A 26 -9.09 5.20 -23.51
CA SER A 26 -8.25 6.17 -22.82
C SER A 26 -9.12 7.36 -22.45
N ILE A 27 -9.27 7.57 -21.17
CA ILE A 27 -9.86 8.78 -20.61
C ILE A 27 -9.03 9.96 -21.11
N SER A 28 -9.68 11.01 -21.61
CA SER A 28 -8.97 12.23 -22.03
C SER A 28 -8.31 12.89 -20.81
N GLU A 29 -7.17 13.56 -21.04
CA GLU A 29 -6.48 14.31 -19.97
C GLU A 29 -7.43 15.31 -19.29
N LYS A 30 -8.27 16.01 -20.07
CA LYS A 30 -9.26 16.94 -19.52
C LYS A 30 -10.28 16.25 -18.62
N GLU A 31 -10.75 15.08 -18.99
CA GLU A 31 -11.68 14.28 -18.20
C GLU A 31 -11.00 13.71 -16.95
N TYR A 32 -9.78 13.22 -17.09
CA TYR A 32 -8.96 12.72 -15.97
C TYR A 32 -8.69 13.81 -14.92
N LEU A 33 -8.39 15.04 -15.35
CA LEU A 33 -8.10 16.16 -14.46
C LEU A 33 -9.37 16.87 -13.95
N SER A 34 -10.55 16.56 -14.49
CA SER A 34 -11.81 17.16 -14.01
C SER A 34 -12.13 16.63 -12.61
N ASN A 35 -12.73 17.48 -11.80
CA ASN A 35 -13.16 17.13 -10.44
C ASN A 35 -14.62 17.46 -10.23
N PRO A 36 -15.55 16.64 -10.78
CA PRO A 36 -16.98 16.94 -10.82
C PRO A 36 -17.72 16.69 -9.50
N ASP A 37 -17.04 16.13 -8.47
CA ASP A 37 -17.70 15.77 -7.22
C ASP A 37 -17.99 16.98 -6.36
N GLU A 38 -19.27 17.14 -5.98
CA GLU A 38 -19.67 18.15 -5.00
C GLU A 38 -18.98 17.92 -3.65
N GLY A 39 -18.57 19.00 -2.98
CA GLY A 39 -17.93 18.97 -1.67
C GLY A 39 -16.44 18.57 -1.68
N VAL A 40 -15.80 18.46 -2.86
CA VAL A 40 -14.34 18.31 -2.95
C VAL A 40 -13.69 19.67 -2.73
N GLN A 41 -12.76 19.74 -1.79
CA GLN A 41 -11.98 20.93 -1.48
C GLN A 41 -10.84 21.14 -2.50
N THR A 42 -10.17 22.28 -2.42
CA THR A 42 -8.97 22.57 -3.20
C THR A 42 -7.94 21.43 -3.06
N GLY A 43 -7.36 20.98 -4.19
CA GLY A 43 -6.39 19.88 -4.20
C GLY A 43 -7.01 18.48 -4.10
N GLY A 44 -8.34 18.34 -4.29
CA GLY A 44 -9.02 17.04 -4.24
C GLY A 44 -9.27 16.51 -2.84
N VAL A 45 -9.03 17.30 -1.79
CA VAL A 45 -9.24 16.91 -0.38
C VAL A 45 -10.72 16.91 -0.01
N LYS A 46 -11.12 15.89 0.72
CA LYS A 46 -12.46 15.75 1.29
C LYS A 46 -12.36 15.20 2.72
N LEU A 47 -13.12 15.77 3.64
CA LEU A 47 -13.37 15.19 4.96
C LEU A 47 -14.64 14.35 4.88
N ILE A 48 -14.52 13.06 5.17
CA ILE A 48 -15.63 12.12 5.13
C ILE A 48 -16.10 11.86 6.57
N PRO A 49 -17.35 12.21 6.89
CA PRO A 49 -17.91 11.87 8.20
C PRO A 49 -18.14 10.36 8.31
N ILE A 50 -17.71 9.80 9.42
CA ILE A 50 -17.91 8.39 9.78
C ILE A 50 -18.66 8.29 11.11
N GLU A 51 -19.49 7.26 11.24
CA GLU A 51 -20.20 6.90 12.47
C GLU A 51 -19.39 5.86 13.23
N THR A 52 -19.26 6.05 14.52
CA THR A 52 -18.60 5.10 15.43
C THR A 52 -19.49 4.85 16.66
N PRO A 53 -19.24 3.78 17.45
CA PRO A 53 -20.00 3.55 18.69
C PRO A 53 -19.93 4.69 19.72
N VAL A 54 -18.90 5.54 19.63
CA VAL A 54 -18.66 6.62 20.59
C VAL A 54 -18.92 8.02 20.01
N GLY A 55 -19.38 8.12 18.76
CA GLY A 55 -19.71 9.40 18.13
C GLY A 55 -19.33 9.47 16.66
N LYS A 56 -19.45 10.67 16.10
CA LYS A 56 -19.11 10.97 14.70
C LYS A 56 -17.73 11.62 14.64
N PHE A 57 -16.95 11.20 13.67
CA PHE A 57 -15.62 11.73 13.39
C PHE A 57 -15.43 11.95 11.89
N ASN A 58 -14.41 12.70 11.52
CA ASN A 58 -14.06 12.92 10.11
C ASN A 58 -12.75 12.22 9.79
N VAL A 59 -12.71 11.56 8.64
CA VAL A 59 -11.47 11.03 8.07
C VAL A 59 -11.11 11.80 6.82
N TRP A 60 -9.80 12.04 6.65
CA TRP A 60 -9.24 12.81 5.55
C TRP A 60 -8.97 11.90 4.35
N VAL A 61 -9.39 12.36 3.17
CA VAL A 61 -9.14 11.69 1.90
C VAL A 61 -8.72 12.72 0.86
N LYS A 62 -7.71 12.39 0.05
CA LYS A 62 -7.31 13.16 -1.13
C LYS A 62 -7.50 12.32 -2.37
N ARG A 63 -8.25 12.82 -3.33
CA ARG A 63 -8.47 12.20 -4.63
C ARG A 63 -7.47 12.71 -5.64
N ILE A 64 -6.86 11.81 -6.39
CA ILE A 64 -6.01 12.09 -7.53
C ILE A 64 -6.56 11.36 -8.76
N GLY A 65 -6.83 12.11 -9.81
CA GLY A 65 -7.38 11.59 -11.07
C GLY A 65 -8.89 11.55 -11.15
N ASN A 66 -9.41 11.08 -12.28
CA ASN A 66 -10.84 10.95 -12.57
C ASN A 66 -11.08 9.79 -13.55
N ASN A 67 -11.05 8.55 -13.06
CA ASN A 67 -11.32 7.37 -13.87
C ASN A 67 -12.58 6.65 -13.38
N PRO A 68 -13.62 6.47 -14.22
CA PRO A 68 -14.85 5.82 -13.80
C PRO A 68 -14.70 4.32 -13.54
N LYS A 69 -13.69 3.65 -14.14
CA LYS A 69 -13.51 2.19 -14.13
C LYS A 69 -12.41 1.68 -13.20
N ILE A 70 -11.42 2.52 -12.90
CA ILE A 70 -10.25 2.13 -12.09
C ILE A 70 -10.06 3.16 -10.98
N LYS A 71 -10.41 2.78 -9.76
CA LYS A 71 -10.32 3.60 -8.56
C LYS A 71 -9.66 2.80 -7.45
N VAL A 72 -8.50 3.25 -7.00
CA VAL A 72 -7.71 2.56 -5.97
C VAL A 72 -7.80 3.33 -4.67
N LEU A 73 -8.29 2.71 -3.60
CA LEU A 73 -8.17 3.25 -2.24
C LEU A 73 -6.91 2.68 -1.60
N LEU A 74 -6.01 3.56 -1.15
CA LEU A 74 -4.77 3.20 -0.49
C LEU A 74 -4.97 3.16 1.03
N LEU A 75 -4.77 1.99 1.63
CA LEU A 75 -4.75 1.81 3.09
C LEU A 75 -3.31 1.82 3.57
N HIS A 76 -2.94 2.88 4.30
CA HIS A 76 -1.60 2.99 4.87
C HIS A 76 -1.36 2.00 6.03
N GLY A 77 -0.10 1.79 6.34
CA GLY A 77 0.37 0.94 7.42
C GLY A 77 0.35 1.60 8.81
N GLY A 78 1.15 1.09 9.68
CA GLY A 78 1.22 1.44 11.08
C GLY A 78 0.71 0.29 11.96
N PRO A 79 -0.48 0.35 12.61
CA PRO A 79 -1.60 1.31 12.49
C PRO A 79 -1.24 2.75 12.81
N ALA A 80 -2.13 3.66 12.40
CA ALA A 80 -2.01 5.10 12.68
C ALA A 80 -0.72 5.77 12.16
N MET A 81 -0.11 5.24 11.11
CA MET A 81 0.81 5.95 10.23
C MET A 81 0.02 7.04 9.47
N THR A 82 0.53 7.54 8.36
CA THR A 82 -0.16 8.52 7.52
C THR A 82 -0.06 8.12 6.04
N HIS A 83 -0.88 8.74 5.17
CA HIS A 83 -0.78 8.55 3.72
C HIS A 83 0.59 8.96 3.16
N GLU A 84 1.30 9.89 3.82
CA GLU A 84 2.47 10.61 3.28
C GLU A 84 3.52 9.67 2.66
N TYR A 85 3.84 8.55 3.30
CA TYR A 85 4.85 7.64 2.76
C TYR A 85 4.40 6.90 1.49
N MET A 86 3.13 7.01 1.11
CA MET A 86 2.57 6.49 -0.15
C MET A 86 2.45 7.57 -1.24
N GLU A 87 2.84 8.82 -0.99
CA GLU A 87 2.78 9.92 -1.98
C GLU A 87 3.52 9.61 -3.30
N CYS A 88 4.47 8.68 -3.30
CA CYS A 88 5.15 8.28 -4.55
C CYS A 88 4.19 7.69 -5.61
N PHE A 89 3.01 7.20 -5.22
CA PHE A 89 1.97 6.74 -6.15
C PHE A 89 1.53 7.85 -7.11
N GLU A 90 1.60 9.12 -6.71
CA GLU A 90 1.35 10.30 -7.55
C GLU A 90 2.26 10.37 -8.78
N ASN A 91 3.45 9.77 -8.72
CA ASN A 91 4.39 9.75 -9.83
C ASN A 91 4.09 8.67 -10.89
N PHE A 92 3.29 7.66 -10.54
CA PHE A 92 3.06 6.48 -11.37
C PHE A 92 1.61 6.34 -11.85
N PHE A 93 0.64 6.41 -10.97
CA PHE A 93 -0.76 6.14 -11.29
C PHE A 93 -1.38 7.13 -12.27
N PRO A 94 -1.17 8.46 -12.16
CA PRO A 94 -1.73 9.43 -13.10
C PRO A 94 -1.31 9.19 -14.56
N LYS A 95 -0.06 8.82 -14.79
CA LYS A 95 0.47 8.53 -16.15
C LYS A 95 -0.23 7.35 -16.81
N GLU A 96 -0.81 6.47 -16.02
CA GLU A 96 -1.49 5.26 -16.43
C GLU A 96 -3.03 5.41 -16.42
N GLY A 97 -3.52 6.62 -16.13
CA GLY A 97 -4.93 6.92 -16.05
C GLY A 97 -5.65 6.27 -14.86
N ILE A 98 -4.93 5.89 -13.81
CA ILE A 98 -5.49 5.28 -12.61
C ILE A 98 -5.90 6.38 -11.63
N GLU A 99 -7.19 6.45 -11.28
CA GLU A 99 -7.68 7.28 -10.18
C GLU A 99 -7.36 6.59 -8.86
N PHE A 100 -6.92 7.35 -7.86
CA PHE A 100 -6.66 6.77 -6.54
C PHE A 100 -6.94 7.77 -5.43
N TYR A 101 -7.03 7.24 -4.22
CA TYR A 101 -7.34 7.99 -3.01
C TYR A 101 -6.26 7.71 -1.98
N GLU A 102 -5.58 8.76 -1.56
CA GLU A 102 -4.81 8.79 -0.33
C GLU A 102 -5.79 9.03 0.83
N TYR A 103 -5.60 8.31 1.93
CA TYR A 103 -6.56 8.28 3.01
C TYR A 103 -5.83 8.14 4.35
N ASP A 104 -6.07 9.06 5.26
CA ASP A 104 -5.66 8.93 6.66
C ASP A 104 -6.80 8.27 7.45
N GLN A 105 -6.52 7.09 8.00
CA GLN A 105 -7.47 6.37 8.85
C GLN A 105 -7.74 7.16 10.14
N LEU A 106 -8.84 6.89 10.83
CA LEU A 106 -9.14 7.53 12.11
C LEU A 106 -7.97 7.36 13.09
N GLY A 107 -7.61 8.43 13.77
CA GLY A 107 -6.43 8.46 14.63
C GLY A 107 -5.13 8.85 13.93
N SER A 108 -5.13 8.95 12.59
CA SER A 108 -3.98 9.35 11.78
C SER A 108 -4.05 10.83 11.42
N TYR A 109 -2.95 11.49 11.46
CA TYR A 109 -2.55 12.86 11.14
C TYR A 109 -3.66 13.87 10.82
N TYR A 110 -4.20 13.87 9.58
CA TYR A 110 -5.23 14.82 9.13
C TYR A 110 -6.65 14.39 9.48
N SER A 111 -6.84 13.17 9.92
CA SER A 111 -8.13 12.68 10.41
C SER A 111 -8.33 13.05 11.87
N ASP A 112 -9.58 12.98 12.35
CA ASP A 112 -9.88 13.18 13.76
C ASP A 112 -9.14 12.14 14.62
N GLN A 113 -8.70 12.56 15.82
CA GLN A 113 -7.88 11.75 16.72
C GLN A 113 -8.58 11.57 18.08
N PRO A 114 -9.64 10.74 18.13
CA PRO A 114 -10.34 10.45 19.40
C PRO A 114 -9.41 9.74 20.40
N LYS A 115 -9.70 9.92 21.68
CA LYS A 115 -8.91 9.30 22.76
C LYS A 115 -9.51 7.99 23.28
N ASP A 116 -10.67 7.59 22.78
CA ASP A 116 -11.33 6.36 23.23
C ASP A 116 -10.66 5.13 22.61
N SER A 117 -9.96 4.38 23.46
CA SER A 117 -9.21 3.20 23.02
C SER A 117 -10.10 2.05 22.53
N SER A 118 -11.41 2.07 22.78
CA SER A 118 -12.34 1.06 22.27
C SER A 118 -12.47 1.08 20.75
N LEU A 119 -12.09 2.20 20.12
CA LEU A 119 -12.07 2.36 18.66
C LEU A 119 -10.92 1.63 17.97
N TRP A 120 -9.83 1.34 18.69
CA TRP A 120 -8.62 0.77 18.07
C TRP A 120 -8.73 -0.76 17.93
N THR A 121 -9.67 -1.20 17.11
CA THR A 121 -9.88 -2.62 16.77
C THR A 121 -9.95 -2.82 15.26
N THR A 122 -9.57 -4.00 14.81
CA THR A 122 -9.61 -4.35 13.38
C THR A 122 -11.03 -4.22 12.83
N GLU A 123 -12.03 -4.65 13.61
CA GLU A 123 -13.45 -4.59 13.24
C GLU A 123 -13.93 -3.15 13.01
N HIS A 124 -13.51 -2.23 13.88
CA HIS A 124 -13.84 -0.81 13.70
C HIS A 124 -13.27 -0.25 12.39
N PHE A 125 -11.98 -0.48 12.13
CA PHE A 125 -11.36 0.01 10.91
C PHE A 125 -11.95 -0.61 9.63
N VAL A 126 -12.42 -1.86 9.67
CA VAL A 126 -13.16 -2.47 8.54
C VAL A 126 -14.44 -1.70 8.25
N GLU A 127 -15.22 -1.36 9.29
CA GLU A 127 -16.45 -0.57 9.12
C GLU A 127 -16.16 0.86 8.66
N GLU A 128 -15.06 1.45 9.10
CA GLU A 128 -14.59 2.75 8.62
C GLU A 128 -14.31 2.72 7.11
N VAL A 129 -13.55 1.72 6.63
CA VAL A 129 -13.27 1.54 5.19
C VAL A 129 -14.58 1.38 4.41
N GLU A 130 -15.58 0.65 4.93
CA GLU A 130 -16.87 0.50 4.26
C GLU A 130 -17.65 1.81 4.18
N GLN A 131 -17.58 2.66 5.21
CA GLN A 131 -18.18 4.00 5.18
C GLN A 131 -17.48 4.93 4.19
N VAL A 132 -16.13 4.91 4.16
CA VAL A 132 -15.33 5.64 3.18
C VAL A 132 -15.65 5.20 1.76
N ARG A 133 -15.69 3.88 1.50
CA ARG A 133 -16.09 3.31 0.20
C ARG A 133 -17.44 3.87 -0.27
N LYS A 134 -18.45 3.84 0.61
CA LYS A 134 -19.80 4.35 0.29
C LYS A 134 -19.80 5.83 -0.02
N ALA A 135 -19.09 6.64 0.77
CA ALA A 135 -18.96 8.08 0.56
C ALA A 135 -18.25 8.42 -0.77
N LEU A 136 -17.31 7.59 -1.19
CA LEU A 136 -16.58 7.71 -2.47
C LEU A 136 -17.31 7.04 -3.65
N LYS A 137 -18.47 6.42 -3.42
CA LYS A 137 -19.26 5.71 -4.44
C LYS A 137 -18.44 4.65 -5.20
N LEU A 138 -17.64 3.89 -4.44
CA LEU A 138 -16.84 2.80 -4.99
C LEU A 138 -17.64 1.49 -4.96
N ASP A 139 -17.54 0.66 -6.01
CA ASP A 139 -18.23 -0.62 -6.10
C ASP A 139 -17.43 -1.65 -6.93
N ASN A 140 -17.95 -2.84 -7.09
CA ASN A 140 -17.26 -3.92 -7.79
C ASN A 140 -17.00 -3.69 -9.29
N THR A 141 -17.47 -2.58 -9.85
CA THR A 141 -17.17 -2.21 -11.24
C THR A 141 -15.91 -1.34 -11.36
N ASN A 142 -15.49 -0.71 -10.26
CA ASN A 142 -14.38 0.25 -10.28
C ASN A 142 -13.42 0.17 -9.09
N PHE A 143 -13.75 -0.53 -8.00
CA PHE A 143 -13.05 -0.45 -6.73
C PHE A 143 -11.91 -1.45 -6.58
N TYR A 144 -10.69 -0.96 -6.52
CA TYR A 144 -9.50 -1.68 -6.11
C TYR A 144 -9.09 -1.23 -4.71
N LEU A 145 -8.87 -2.19 -3.81
CA LEU A 145 -8.38 -1.93 -2.45
C LEU A 145 -6.93 -2.36 -2.35
N LEU A 146 -6.04 -1.43 -2.05
CA LEU A 146 -4.63 -1.69 -1.82
C LEU A 146 -4.31 -1.42 -0.35
N GLY A 147 -3.84 -2.43 0.36
CA GLY A 147 -3.37 -2.30 1.72
C GLY A 147 -1.90 -2.65 1.84
N HIS A 148 -1.12 -1.75 2.44
CA HIS A 148 0.29 -1.95 2.73
C HIS A 148 0.50 -2.15 4.23
N SER A 149 1.30 -3.15 4.63
CA SER A 149 1.60 -3.42 6.05
C SER A 149 0.31 -3.63 6.87
N TRP A 150 0.08 -2.92 7.96
CA TRP A 150 -1.21 -2.93 8.67
C TRP A 150 -2.40 -2.73 7.73
N GLY A 151 -2.27 -1.84 6.73
CA GLY A 151 -3.30 -1.71 5.68
C GLY A 151 -3.57 -3.02 4.94
N GLY A 152 -2.58 -3.92 4.85
CA GLY A 152 -2.75 -5.28 4.31
C GLY A 152 -3.60 -6.18 5.21
N ILE A 153 -3.43 -6.11 6.53
CA ILE A 153 -4.33 -6.76 7.51
C ILE A 153 -5.76 -6.26 7.28
N LEU A 154 -5.92 -4.95 7.24
CA LEU A 154 -7.21 -4.30 7.05
C LEU A 154 -7.86 -4.68 5.70
N ALA A 155 -7.07 -4.79 4.63
CA ALA A 155 -7.54 -5.20 3.32
C ALA A 155 -7.99 -6.69 3.30
N ILE A 156 -7.28 -7.57 4.01
CA ILE A 156 -7.68 -8.98 4.19
C ILE A 156 -9.01 -9.06 4.94
N GLU A 157 -9.14 -8.41 6.08
CA GLU A 157 -10.37 -8.41 6.88
C GLU A 157 -11.55 -7.81 6.11
N TYR A 158 -11.31 -6.69 5.39
CA TYR A 158 -12.32 -6.11 4.53
C TYR A 158 -12.76 -7.08 3.43
N ALA A 159 -11.82 -7.76 2.76
CA ALA A 159 -12.15 -8.72 1.72
C ALA A 159 -12.93 -9.92 2.28
N LEU A 160 -12.55 -10.46 3.42
CA LEU A 160 -13.28 -11.57 4.06
C LEU A 160 -14.73 -11.22 4.37
N LYS A 161 -15.03 -9.95 4.64
CA LYS A 161 -16.38 -9.47 4.98
C LYS A 161 -17.14 -8.87 3.78
N TYR A 162 -16.47 -8.12 2.92
CA TYR A 162 -17.07 -7.25 1.91
C TYR A 162 -16.54 -7.42 0.50
N GLN A 163 -15.90 -8.56 0.15
CA GLN A 163 -15.28 -8.77 -1.16
C GLN A 163 -16.22 -8.60 -2.36
N GLN A 164 -17.53 -8.72 -2.17
CA GLN A 164 -18.53 -8.47 -3.21
C GLN A 164 -18.53 -7.04 -3.73
N ASN A 165 -17.93 -6.10 -2.99
CA ASN A 165 -17.78 -4.71 -3.40
C ASN A 165 -16.47 -4.44 -4.16
N LEU A 166 -15.54 -5.41 -4.19
CA LEU A 166 -14.21 -5.25 -4.79
C LEU A 166 -14.18 -5.70 -6.23
N LYS A 167 -13.51 -4.92 -7.08
CA LYS A 167 -13.06 -5.34 -8.41
C LYS A 167 -11.72 -6.05 -8.35
N GLY A 168 -10.83 -5.62 -7.47
CA GLY A 168 -9.55 -6.26 -7.19
C GLY A 168 -9.01 -5.94 -5.80
N LEU A 169 -8.17 -6.83 -5.28
CA LEU A 169 -7.52 -6.70 -3.98
C LEU A 169 -6.00 -6.73 -4.16
N ILE A 170 -5.29 -5.86 -3.46
CA ILE A 170 -3.83 -5.84 -3.42
C ILE A 170 -3.38 -5.87 -1.95
N ILE A 171 -2.61 -6.89 -1.60
CA ILE A 171 -2.00 -7.08 -0.28
C ILE A 171 -0.49 -6.87 -0.47
N SER A 172 -0.01 -5.72 -0.05
CA SER A 172 1.38 -5.30 -0.22
C SER A 172 2.14 -5.45 1.08
N ASN A 173 3.20 -6.25 1.06
CA ASN A 173 4.17 -6.36 2.15
C ASN A 173 3.51 -6.70 3.50
N MET A 174 2.59 -7.68 3.48
CA MET A 174 1.92 -8.17 4.70
C MET A 174 1.54 -9.64 4.59
N THR A 175 1.90 -10.42 5.61
CA THR A 175 1.44 -11.82 5.76
C THR A 175 0.03 -11.87 6.36
N ALA A 176 -0.67 -12.98 6.16
CA ALA A 176 -2.00 -13.21 6.74
C ALA A 176 -1.96 -13.73 8.20
N SER A 177 -0.80 -13.67 8.87
CA SER A 177 -0.64 -14.21 10.23
C SER A 177 0.48 -13.50 10.99
N ILE A 178 0.16 -12.81 12.06
CA ILE A 178 1.16 -12.20 12.95
C ILE A 178 2.03 -13.26 13.67
N PRO A 179 1.50 -14.41 14.13
CA PRO A 179 2.36 -15.49 14.63
C PRO A 179 3.42 -15.99 13.63
N LYS A 180 3.10 -16.05 12.32
CA LYS A 180 4.07 -16.38 11.28
C LYS A 180 5.11 -15.27 11.10
N TYR A 181 4.68 -14.01 11.08
CA TYR A 181 5.56 -12.85 11.04
C TYR A 181 6.56 -12.86 12.22
N GLU A 182 6.08 -13.03 13.45
CA GLU A 182 6.92 -13.16 14.63
C GLU A 182 7.93 -14.34 14.52
N LYS A 183 7.47 -15.47 14.02
CA LYS A 183 8.33 -16.63 13.79
C LYS A 183 9.46 -16.28 12.81
N TYR A 184 9.14 -15.67 11.67
CA TYR A 184 10.14 -15.28 10.65
C TYR A 184 11.16 -14.29 11.23
N ASN A 185 10.70 -13.27 11.93
CA ASN A 185 11.56 -12.31 12.62
C ASN A 185 12.54 -13.01 13.57
N ASN A 186 12.04 -13.91 14.42
CA ASN A 186 12.83 -14.55 15.47
C ASN A 186 13.76 -15.65 14.92
N THR A 187 13.37 -16.37 13.87
CA THR A 187 14.13 -17.54 13.38
C THR A 187 14.97 -17.25 12.14
N VAL A 188 14.67 -16.17 11.40
CA VAL A 188 15.39 -15.82 10.17
C VAL A 188 16.10 -14.47 10.28
N LEU A 189 15.38 -13.38 10.58
CA LEU A 189 15.98 -12.05 10.55
C LEU A 189 16.89 -11.78 11.75
N ARG A 190 16.44 -12.07 12.97
CA ARG A 190 17.21 -11.87 14.21
C ARG A 190 18.55 -12.63 14.18
N PRO A 191 18.64 -13.91 13.77
CA PRO A 191 19.91 -14.63 13.65
C PRO A 191 20.89 -14.06 12.61
N GLN A 192 20.44 -13.28 11.65
CA GLN A 192 21.32 -12.61 10.68
C GLN A 192 21.97 -11.33 11.25
N MET A 193 21.49 -10.85 12.39
CA MET A 193 22.04 -9.69 13.07
C MET A 193 23.31 -10.07 13.87
N ARG A 194 24.18 -9.08 14.10
CA ARG A 194 25.34 -9.30 14.97
C ARG A 194 24.88 -9.68 16.38
N LYS A 195 25.52 -10.70 16.98
CA LYS A 195 25.15 -11.19 18.31
C LYS A 195 25.11 -10.08 19.37
N THR A 196 26.10 -9.19 19.38
CA THR A 196 26.15 -8.07 20.32
C THR A 196 24.96 -7.12 20.20
N LEU A 197 24.46 -6.94 18.97
CA LEU A 197 23.26 -6.14 18.72
C LEU A 197 22.01 -6.84 19.27
N VAL A 198 21.86 -8.15 18.98
CA VAL A 198 20.75 -8.96 19.49
C VAL A 198 20.74 -8.97 21.01
N ASP A 199 21.92 -9.14 21.64
CA ASP A 199 22.07 -9.12 23.12
C ASP A 199 21.61 -7.75 23.68
N SER A 200 22.01 -6.64 23.05
CA SER A 200 21.59 -5.28 23.45
C SER A 200 20.09 -5.09 23.34
N LEU A 201 19.49 -5.44 22.18
CA LEU A 201 18.05 -5.33 21.96
C LEU A 201 17.27 -6.18 22.97
N THR A 202 17.70 -7.44 23.17
CA THR A 202 17.10 -8.36 24.15
C THR A 202 17.16 -7.81 25.57
N MET A 203 18.25 -7.15 25.96
CA MET A 203 18.37 -6.53 27.28
C MET A 203 17.30 -5.45 27.51
N TYR A 204 17.07 -4.57 26.54
CA TYR A 204 16.01 -3.56 26.62
C TYR A 204 14.62 -4.18 26.61
N GLU A 205 14.39 -5.19 25.78
CA GLU A 205 13.13 -5.92 25.70
C GLU A 205 12.78 -6.62 27.04
N GLN A 206 13.75 -7.28 27.68
CA GLN A 206 13.55 -7.94 28.99
C GLN A 206 13.23 -6.94 30.11
N LYS A 207 13.82 -5.74 30.04
CA LYS A 207 13.54 -4.65 30.99
C LYS A 207 12.25 -3.90 30.69
N ASN A 208 11.60 -4.21 29.58
CA ASN A 208 10.48 -3.45 29.01
C ASN A 208 10.82 -1.95 28.81
N ASP A 209 12.09 -1.65 28.53
CA ASP A 209 12.62 -0.27 28.32
C ASP A 209 12.67 0.06 26.83
N LEU A 210 11.52 -0.09 26.16
CA LEU A 210 11.37 -0.01 24.69
C LEU A 210 11.30 1.43 24.16
N LYS A 211 11.12 2.40 25.06
CA LYS A 211 11.19 3.85 24.76
C LYS A 211 12.59 4.42 24.96
N ASN A 212 13.56 3.59 25.32
CA ASN A 212 14.93 4.04 25.50
C ASN A 212 15.51 4.56 24.18
N PRO A 213 16.08 5.79 24.14
CA PRO A 213 16.64 6.33 22.89
C PRO A 213 17.69 5.44 22.25
N VAL A 214 18.49 4.70 23.05
CA VAL A 214 19.48 3.76 22.53
C VAL A 214 18.80 2.57 21.83
N TYR A 215 17.73 2.02 22.43
CA TYR A 215 16.95 0.95 21.78
C TYR A 215 16.37 1.43 20.45
N THR A 216 15.74 2.60 20.45
CA THR A 216 15.16 3.20 19.24
C THR A 216 16.22 3.41 18.16
N ASP A 217 17.40 3.94 18.52
CA ASP A 217 18.51 4.16 17.58
C ASP A 217 19.04 2.84 17.00
N LEU A 218 19.18 1.80 17.82
CA LEU A 218 19.60 0.47 17.37
C LEU A 218 18.58 -0.14 16.40
N VAL A 219 17.29 -0.07 16.71
CA VAL A 219 16.23 -0.55 15.82
C VAL A 219 16.24 0.22 14.49
N MET A 220 16.31 1.54 14.56
CA MET A 220 16.31 2.40 13.37
C MET A 220 17.52 2.11 12.46
N ASN A 221 18.73 2.14 13.01
CA ASN A 221 19.94 2.08 12.21
C ASN A 221 20.33 0.65 11.79
N GLU A 222 20.00 -0.37 12.59
CA GLU A 222 20.46 -1.72 12.34
C GLU A 222 19.36 -2.65 11.78
N PHE A 223 18.08 -2.27 11.94
CA PHE A 223 16.96 -3.05 11.43
C PHE A 223 16.15 -2.28 10.38
N TYR A 224 15.64 -1.08 10.67
CA TYR A 224 14.77 -0.35 9.76
C TYR A 224 15.48 0.03 8.45
N LYS A 225 16.72 0.45 8.49
CA LYS A 225 17.52 0.74 7.27
C LYS A 225 17.83 -0.49 6.41
N LYS A 226 17.60 -1.70 6.93
CA LYS A 226 17.80 -2.94 6.17
C LYS A 226 16.50 -3.53 5.66
N HIS A 227 15.42 -3.32 6.42
CA HIS A 227 14.17 -4.05 6.21
C HIS A 227 12.95 -3.17 5.96
N ILE A 228 12.97 -1.89 6.35
CA ILE A 228 11.85 -0.96 6.09
C ILE A 228 12.07 -0.16 4.82
N CYS A 229 13.22 0.52 4.69
CA CYS A 229 13.60 1.20 3.44
C CYS A 229 15.12 1.23 3.32
N ARG A 230 15.63 0.70 2.22
CA ARG A 230 17.07 0.48 1.97
C ARG A 230 17.74 1.62 1.22
N LEU A 231 17.01 2.69 0.89
CA LEU A 231 17.61 3.87 0.31
C LEU A 231 18.64 4.46 1.28
N PRO A 232 19.80 4.93 0.80
CA PRO A 232 20.83 5.53 1.65
C PRO A 232 20.29 6.72 2.46
N GLU A 233 19.47 7.55 1.82
CA GLU A 233 18.70 8.63 2.42
C GLU A 233 17.21 8.34 2.25
N TRP A 234 16.49 8.36 3.34
CA TRP A 234 15.05 8.13 3.28
C TRP A 234 14.34 9.31 2.64
N PRO A 235 13.35 9.05 1.77
CA PRO A 235 12.56 10.09 1.14
C PRO A 235 11.82 10.94 2.18
N ASP A 236 11.70 12.25 1.92
CA ASP A 236 10.99 13.16 2.81
C ASP A 236 9.56 12.70 3.16
N PRO A 237 8.73 12.17 2.23
CA PRO A 237 7.42 11.65 2.58
C PRO A 237 7.45 10.51 3.61
N LEU A 238 8.44 9.62 3.53
CA LEU A 238 8.62 8.55 4.52
C LEU A 238 9.02 9.13 5.90
N LEU A 239 9.96 10.09 5.92
CA LEU A 239 10.35 10.76 7.17
C LEU A 239 9.19 11.51 7.80
N ARG A 240 8.37 12.21 7.01
CA ARG A 240 7.18 12.91 7.49
C ARG A 240 6.16 11.96 8.09
N ALA A 241 5.90 10.83 7.43
CA ALA A 241 4.98 9.81 7.93
C ALA A 241 5.42 9.26 9.29
N PHE A 242 6.71 8.99 9.49
CA PHE A 242 7.23 8.61 10.81
C PHE A 242 7.09 9.72 11.86
N LYS A 243 7.30 10.97 11.48
CA LYS A 243 7.14 12.13 12.36
C LYS A 243 5.69 12.33 12.82
N HIS A 244 4.73 12.03 11.95
CA HIS A 244 3.30 12.23 12.21
C HIS A 244 2.58 10.97 12.70
N LEU A 245 3.33 9.87 12.92
CA LEU A 245 2.79 8.65 13.49
C LEU A 245 2.12 8.93 14.85
N ASN A 246 0.89 8.45 15.03
CA ASN A 246 0.24 8.44 16.33
C ASN A 246 0.76 7.24 17.16
N GLU A 247 1.82 7.49 17.93
CA GLU A 247 2.49 6.45 18.72
C GLU A 247 1.57 5.74 19.72
N GLU A 248 0.57 6.43 20.27
CA GLU A 248 -0.36 5.85 21.26
C GLU A 248 -1.17 4.72 20.63
N VAL A 249 -1.75 4.97 19.44
CA VAL A 249 -2.53 3.98 18.70
C VAL A 249 -1.61 2.87 18.16
N TYR A 250 -0.45 3.26 17.59
CA TYR A 250 0.52 2.33 17.05
C TYR A 250 0.96 1.31 18.11
N VAL A 251 1.44 1.76 19.26
CA VAL A 251 1.92 0.87 20.33
C VAL A 251 0.82 -0.01 20.89
N MET A 252 -0.41 0.51 21.00
CA MET A 252 -1.55 -0.27 21.48
C MET A 252 -1.93 -1.40 20.54
N MET A 253 -1.88 -1.18 19.24
CA MET A 253 -2.31 -2.16 18.23
C MET A 253 -1.16 -3.05 17.75
N GLN A 254 -0.04 -2.47 17.33
CA GLN A 254 1.12 -3.18 16.78
C GLN A 254 2.10 -3.61 17.87
N GLY A 255 2.41 -2.72 18.77
CA GLY A 255 3.48 -2.88 19.75
C GLY A 255 4.58 -1.84 19.55
N PRO A 256 5.73 -1.99 20.22
CA PRO A 256 6.74 -0.94 20.29
C PRO A 256 7.48 -0.68 18.97
N SER A 257 7.52 -1.64 18.04
CA SER A 257 8.23 -1.51 16.76
C SER A 257 7.88 -2.64 15.79
N GLU A 258 8.30 -2.51 14.54
CA GLU A 258 8.27 -3.62 13.54
C GLU A 258 9.24 -4.76 13.91
N PHE A 259 10.19 -4.50 14.78
CA PHE A 259 11.10 -5.53 15.28
C PHE A 259 10.47 -6.42 16.38
N LYS A 260 9.48 -5.90 17.10
CA LYS A 260 8.79 -6.61 18.17
C LYS A 260 7.30 -6.28 18.20
N VAL A 261 6.49 -7.24 17.77
CA VAL A 261 5.03 -7.13 17.90
C VAL A 261 4.63 -7.42 19.36
N GLY A 262 3.66 -6.69 19.89
CA GLY A 262 3.25 -6.84 21.28
C GLY A 262 1.89 -6.22 21.60
N GLY A 263 1.20 -5.68 20.60
CA GLY A 263 -0.09 -5.04 20.74
C GLY A 263 -1.28 -5.98 20.53
N ARG A 264 -2.45 -5.41 20.26
CA ARG A 264 -3.71 -6.14 20.05
C ARG A 264 -3.67 -7.10 18.86
N LEU A 265 -2.76 -6.85 17.89
CA LEU A 265 -2.59 -7.67 16.69
C LEU A 265 -1.78 -8.95 16.93
N LEU A 266 -1.15 -9.13 18.09
CA LEU A 266 -0.22 -10.23 18.35
C LEU A 266 -0.77 -11.62 18.01
N THR A 267 -2.05 -11.85 18.18
CA THR A 267 -2.71 -13.14 17.91
C THR A 267 -3.51 -13.18 16.64
N TRP A 268 -3.45 -12.11 15.82
CA TRP A 268 -4.20 -12.04 14.58
C TRP A 268 -3.70 -13.07 13.56
N ASP A 269 -4.60 -13.92 13.09
CA ASP A 269 -4.28 -15.00 12.14
C ASP A 269 -5.49 -15.27 11.22
N ARG A 270 -5.31 -15.03 9.92
CA ARG A 270 -6.28 -15.32 8.84
C ARG A 270 -5.68 -16.25 7.80
N TRP A 271 -4.58 -16.92 8.13
CA TRP A 271 -3.89 -17.78 7.18
C TRP A 271 -4.83 -18.75 6.49
N ASN A 272 -5.59 -19.52 7.26
CA ASN A 272 -6.52 -20.50 6.73
C ASN A 272 -7.75 -19.89 6.05
N ASP A 273 -8.05 -18.62 6.29
CA ASP A 273 -9.19 -17.91 5.72
C ASP A 273 -8.90 -17.34 4.33
N MET A 274 -7.63 -17.23 3.93
CA MET A 274 -7.22 -16.72 2.60
C MET A 274 -7.93 -17.44 1.45
N LYS A 275 -8.20 -18.74 1.58
CA LYS A 275 -8.94 -19.53 0.60
C LYS A 275 -10.38 -19.06 0.35
N ASN A 276 -10.95 -18.28 1.26
CA ASN A 276 -12.30 -17.73 1.14
C ASN A 276 -12.36 -16.46 0.29
N ILE A 277 -11.20 -15.88 -0.05
CA ILE A 277 -11.09 -14.72 -0.94
C ILE A 277 -11.17 -15.19 -2.39
N THR A 278 -12.14 -14.67 -3.14
CA THR A 278 -12.46 -15.10 -4.50
C THR A 278 -12.24 -14.03 -5.56
N VAL A 279 -12.09 -12.77 -5.15
CA VAL A 279 -11.80 -11.65 -6.07
C VAL A 279 -10.38 -11.76 -6.61
N PRO A 280 -10.08 -11.16 -7.79
CA PRO A 280 -8.70 -11.05 -8.27
C PRO A 280 -7.83 -10.42 -7.19
N THR A 281 -6.76 -11.10 -6.80
CA THR A 281 -5.90 -10.66 -5.70
C THR A 281 -4.44 -10.69 -6.12
N LEU A 282 -3.71 -9.59 -5.86
CA LEU A 282 -2.26 -9.53 -5.95
C LEU A 282 -1.67 -9.51 -4.55
N THR A 283 -0.75 -10.43 -4.25
CA THR A 283 0.13 -10.32 -3.09
C THR A 283 1.49 -9.82 -3.56
N ILE A 284 2.07 -8.89 -2.83
CA ILE A 284 3.40 -8.31 -3.13
C ILE A 284 4.31 -8.62 -1.95
N GLY A 285 5.48 -9.19 -2.24
CA GLY A 285 6.51 -9.45 -1.26
C GLY A 285 7.87 -8.99 -1.75
N ALA A 286 8.76 -8.64 -0.84
CA ALA A 286 10.08 -8.11 -1.14
C ALA A 286 11.19 -8.90 -0.45
N LYS A 287 12.34 -8.98 -1.11
CA LYS A 287 13.47 -9.81 -0.65
C LYS A 287 13.99 -9.44 0.73
N TYR A 288 13.98 -8.16 1.05
CA TYR A 288 14.58 -7.64 2.28
C TYR A 288 13.54 -7.17 3.30
N ASP A 289 12.27 -7.52 3.07
CA ASP A 289 11.15 -7.16 3.94
C ASP A 289 11.27 -7.79 5.33
N THR A 290 10.56 -7.23 6.29
CA THR A 290 10.31 -7.86 7.60
C THR A 290 9.33 -9.03 7.49
N MET A 291 8.52 -9.06 6.43
CA MET A 291 7.59 -10.14 6.09
C MET A 291 8.29 -11.22 5.26
N ASN A 292 7.95 -12.48 5.49
CA ASN A 292 8.51 -13.57 4.69
C ASN A 292 7.93 -13.55 3.26
N PRO A 293 8.74 -13.27 2.21
CA PRO A 293 8.24 -13.22 0.84
C PRO A 293 7.70 -14.57 0.34
N GLU A 294 8.20 -15.70 0.85
CA GLU A 294 7.67 -17.03 0.51
C GLU A 294 6.23 -17.22 1.01
N GLU A 295 5.91 -16.66 2.19
CA GLU A 295 4.53 -16.70 2.71
C GLU A 295 3.57 -15.88 1.87
N MET A 296 4.02 -14.74 1.30
CA MET A 296 3.20 -13.96 0.38
C MET A 296 2.96 -14.69 -0.94
N GLU A 297 3.95 -15.44 -1.42
CA GLU A 297 3.75 -16.33 -2.56
C GLU A 297 2.76 -17.46 -2.24
N GLU A 298 2.85 -18.07 -1.05
CA GLU A 298 1.89 -19.07 -0.60
C GLU A 298 0.47 -18.49 -0.50
N MET A 299 0.32 -17.30 0.08
CA MET A 299 -0.99 -16.61 0.14
C MET A 299 -1.60 -16.43 -1.25
N SER A 300 -0.81 -16.07 -2.26
CA SER A 300 -1.30 -15.94 -3.63
C SER A 300 -1.87 -17.27 -4.18
N LYS A 301 -1.26 -18.40 -3.81
CA LYS A 301 -1.70 -19.74 -4.22
C LYS A 301 -2.95 -20.22 -3.49
N MET A 302 -3.21 -19.68 -2.29
CA MET A 302 -4.41 -19.99 -1.50
C MET A 302 -5.65 -19.27 -2.03
N VAL A 303 -5.49 -18.09 -2.60
CA VAL A 303 -6.58 -17.29 -3.16
C VAL A 303 -6.96 -17.82 -4.55
N LYS A 304 -8.26 -17.95 -4.81
CA LYS A 304 -8.78 -18.56 -6.06
C LYS A 304 -8.28 -17.89 -7.35
N ARG A 305 -8.09 -16.56 -7.34
CA ARG A 305 -7.60 -15.75 -8.46
C ARG A 305 -6.36 -14.96 -8.02
N GLY A 306 -5.47 -15.62 -7.30
CA GLY A 306 -4.27 -15.01 -6.75
C GLY A 306 -3.15 -14.88 -7.77
N ARG A 307 -2.37 -13.80 -7.67
CA ARG A 307 -1.12 -13.55 -8.38
C ARG A 307 -0.08 -13.07 -7.38
N TYR A 308 1.18 -13.31 -7.67
CA TYR A 308 2.30 -12.88 -6.86
C TYR A 308 3.22 -11.93 -7.62
N LEU A 309 3.67 -10.89 -6.95
CA LEU A 309 4.71 -9.99 -7.40
C LEU A 309 5.87 -10.05 -6.40
N TYR A 310 7.08 -10.34 -6.88
CA TYR A 310 8.28 -10.37 -6.06
C TYR A 310 9.23 -9.23 -6.41
N CYS A 311 9.47 -8.33 -5.45
CA CYS A 311 10.40 -7.22 -5.54
C CYS A 311 11.79 -7.67 -5.07
N THR A 312 12.65 -8.03 -6.03
CA THR A 312 13.95 -8.68 -5.77
C THR A 312 14.99 -7.76 -5.13
N ASN A 313 14.80 -6.44 -5.21
CA ASN A 313 15.66 -5.43 -4.60
C ASN A 313 14.97 -4.65 -3.49
N GLY A 314 13.67 -4.87 -3.30
CA GLY A 314 12.82 -4.16 -2.36
C GLY A 314 12.93 -4.64 -0.92
N SER A 315 12.53 -3.77 -0.01
CA SER A 315 12.27 -4.05 1.40
C SER A 315 10.81 -3.79 1.75
N HIS A 316 10.45 -3.51 2.99
CA HIS A 316 9.07 -3.27 3.40
C HIS A 316 8.39 -2.14 2.61
N CYS A 317 9.13 -1.07 2.30
CA CYS A 317 8.67 0.03 1.45
C CYS A 317 9.23 -0.12 0.01
N ASP A 318 8.97 -1.25 -0.65
CA ASP A 318 9.50 -1.58 -1.98
C ASP A 318 9.02 -0.64 -3.09
N PHE A 319 7.90 0.07 -2.89
CA PHE A 319 7.48 1.18 -3.74
C PHE A 319 8.41 2.42 -3.65
N TRP A 320 9.41 2.41 -2.75
CA TRP A 320 10.50 3.38 -2.69
C TRP A 320 11.82 2.80 -3.19
N ASP A 321 12.21 1.60 -2.74
CA ASP A 321 13.55 1.07 -2.99
C ASP A 321 13.61 0.01 -4.11
N ASP A 322 12.45 -0.44 -4.66
CA ASP A 322 12.34 -1.22 -5.91
C ASP A 322 11.15 -0.74 -6.79
N GLN A 323 11.02 0.59 -6.93
CA GLN A 323 9.89 1.27 -7.57
C GLN A 323 9.51 0.67 -8.94
N GLN A 324 10.51 0.38 -9.77
CA GLN A 324 10.26 -0.08 -11.14
C GLN A 324 9.57 -1.46 -11.14
N THR A 325 10.05 -2.39 -10.33
CA THR A 325 9.45 -3.72 -10.20
C THR A 325 8.04 -3.61 -9.62
N TYR A 326 7.92 -2.86 -8.52
CA TYR A 326 6.66 -2.68 -7.81
C TYR A 326 5.57 -2.09 -8.70
N PHE A 327 5.78 -0.90 -9.24
CA PHE A 327 4.74 -0.21 -10.01
C PHE A 327 4.44 -0.86 -11.35
N ASN A 328 5.43 -1.42 -12.06
CA ASN A 328 5.17 -2.15 -13.30
C ASN A 328 4.27 -3.38 -13.04
N GLY A 329 4.57 -4.15 -12.00
CA GLY A 329 3.77 -5.32 -11.65
C GLY A 329 2.37 -4.97 -11.16
N LEU A 330 2.25 -3.99 -10.28
CA LEU A 330 0.98 -3.50 -9.74
C LEU A 330 0.06 -2.93 -10.84
N ILE A 331 0.59 -2.03 -11.67
CA ILE A 331 -0.17 -1.42 -12.77
C ILE A 331 -0.61 -2.48 -13.78
N LYS A 332 0.28 -3.42 -14.10
CA LYS A 332 -0.07 -4.55 -14.97
C LYS A 332 -1.23 -5.36 -14.40
N PHE A 333 -1.20 -5.69 -13.11
CA PHE A 333 -2.28 -6.41 -12.45
C PHE A 333 -3.61 -5.65 -12.55
N ILE A 334 -3.62 -4.36 -12.20
CA ILE A 334 -4.83 -3.53 -12.24
C ILE A 334 -5.42 -3.49 -13.66
N LYS A 335 -4.59 -3.26 -14.68
CA LYS A 335 -5.03 -3.21 -16.08
C LYS A 335 -5.49 -4.58 -16.61
N ASP A 336 -4.84 -5.66 -16.22
CA ASP A 336 -5.26 -7.02 -16.58
C ASP A 336 -6.66 -7.33 -16.02
N VAL A 337 -6.89 -7.00 -14.74
CA VAL A 337 -8.20 -7.20 -14.10
C VAL A 337 -9.27 -6.32 -14.74
N ASP A 338 -8.96 -5.05 -15.07
CA ASP A 338 -9.89 -4.16 -15.77
C ASP A 338 -10.27 -4.70 -17.15
N ALA A 339 -9.33 -5.35 -17.84
CA ALA A 339 -9.54 -6.01 -19.12
C ALA A 339 -10.19 -7.42 -19.03
N GLY A 340 -10.57 -7.88 -17.82
CA GLY A 340 -11.20 -9.18 -17.59
C GLY A 340 -10.25 -10.38 -17.67
N LYS A 341 -8.94 -10.18 -17.53
CA LYS A 341 -7.90 -11.21 -17.63
C LYS A 341 -7.56 -11.83 -16.27
#